data_38d106ac0b3772b6d9f0dc980b12dd8c
#
_entry.id   38d106ac0b3772b6d9f0dc980b12dd8c
#
_cell.length_a   1.000
_cell.length_b   1.000
_cell.length_c   1.000
_cell.angle_alpha   90.00
_cell.angle_beta   90.00
_cell.angle_gamma   90.00
#
_symmetry.space_group_name_H-M   'P 1'
#
loop_
_entity.id
_entity.type
_entity.pdbx_description
1 polymer ?
#
loop_
_entity_poly.entity_id
_entity_poly.type
_entity_poly.pdbx_seq_one_letter_code
_entity_poly.pdbx_strand_id
1 'polypeptide(L)'
;MAHEAEAARLPPESGLANALADGYATVHELETRSLQLERHCEALVAAGADAEQVRAVMRARQALSRELEGLRDHLDKMRRASR
;
A
#
# COMPACT_ATOMS: atom_id res chain seq x y z
N MET A 1 16.49 14.63 26.90
CA MET A 1 17.26 14.81 25.69
C MET A 1 16.56 15.74 24.72
N ALA A 2 17.32 16.60 24.06
CA ALA A 2 16.77 17.64 23.20
C ALA A 2 15.95 17.12 22.03
N HIS A 3 16.38 16.01 21.43
CA HIS A 3 15.68 15.42 20.28
C HIS A 3 14.29 14.92 20.60
N GLU A 4 14.12 14.32 21.76
CA GLU A 4 12.80 13.82 22.18
C GLU A 4 11.85 14.98 22.45
N ALA A 5 12.35 16.04 23.06
CA ALA A 5 11.56 17.23 23.32
C ALA A 5 11.14 17.93 22.04
N GLU A 6 12.01 17.98 21.04
CA GLU A 6 11.69 18.54 19.73
C GLU A 6 10.65 17.70 19.01
N ALA A 7 10.78 16.38 19.03
CA ALA A 7 9.82 15.50 18.41
C ALA A 7 8.43 15.65 19.03
N ALA A 8 8.36 15.82 20.35
CA ALA A 8 7.11 16.03 21.07
C ALA A 8 6.46 17.38 20.78
N ARG A 9 7.21 18.33 20.23
CA ARG A 9 6.74 19.66 19.89
C ARG A 9 6.36 19.84 18.43
N LEU A 10 6.42 18.77 17.64
CA LEU A 10 6.01 18.85 16.23
C LEU A 10 4.56 19.30 16.13
N PRO A 11 4.27 20.27 15.23
CA PRO A 11 2.90 20.72 15.04
C PRO A 11 2.01 19.59 14.50
N PRO A 12 0.69 19.63 14.78
CA PRO A 12 -0.22 18.62 14.24
C PRO A 12 -0.17 18.47 12.71
N GLU A 13 0.09 19.56 12.00
CA GLU A 13 0.25 19.54 10.54
C GLU A 13 1.43 18.67 10.11
N SER A 14 2.54 18.73 10.85
CA SER A 14 3.69 17.87 10.57
C SER A 14 3.38 16.40 10.80
N GLY A 15 2.60 16.08 11.84
CA GLY A 15 2.14 14.73 12.11
C GLY A 15 1.26 14.19 10.99
N LEU A 16 0.34 15.01 10.49
CA LEU A 16 -0.52 14.65 9.37
C LEU A 16 0.30 14.47 8.09
N ALA A 17 1.23 15.37 7.81
CA ALA A 17 2.10 15.26 6.63
C ALA A 17 2.92 13.98 6.67
N ASN A 18 3.46 13.61 7.83
CA ASN A 18 4.22 12.37 8.01
C ASN A 18 3.33 11.15 7.82
N ALA A 19 2.12 11.17 8.36
CA ALA A 19 1.16 10.08 8.19
C ALA A 19 0.79 9.88 6.73
N LEU A 20 0.59 10.99 5.98
CA LEU A 20 0.31 10.93 4.55
C LEU A 20 1.50 10.39 3.77
N ALA A 21 2.72 10.84 4.10
CA ALA A 21 3.93 10.36 3.43
C ALA A 21 4.12 8.85 3.65
N ASP A 22 3.92 8.39 4.88
CA ASP A 22 4.00 6.96 5.21
C ASP A 22 2.93 6.17 4.47
N GLY A 23 1.72 6.72 4.40
CA GLY A 23 0.61 6.10 3.68
C GLY A 23 0.89 5.96 2.19
N TYR A 24 1.42 7.01 1.55
CA TYR A 24 1.79 6.95 0.14
C TYR A 24 2.96 6.01 -0.12
N ALA A 25 3.93 5.92 0.80
CA ALA A 25 5.01 4.94 0.70
C ALA A 25 4.45 3.52 0.75
N THR A 26 3.48 3.26 1.62
CA THR A 26 2.80 1.97 1.72
C THR A 26 2.03 1.66 0.43
N VAL A 27 1.33 2.63 -0.14
CA VAL A 27 0.65 2.47 -1.44
C VAL A 27 1.66 2.04 -2.50
N HIS A 28 2.81 2.70 -2.55
CA HIS A 28 3.84 2.37 -3.53
C HIS A 28 4.36 0.94 -3.36
N GLU A 29 4.60 0.52 -2.13
CA GLU A 29 5.02 -0.86 -1.84
C GLU A 29 3.97 -1.88 -2.28
N LEU A 30 2.69 -1.60 -2.00
CA LEU A 30 1.60 -2.49 -2.38
C LEU A 30 1.42 -2.54 -3.90
N GLU A 31 1.59 -1.42 -4.59
CA GLU A 31 1.56 -1.37 -6.05
C GLU A 31 2.68 -2.21 -6.65
N THR A 32 3.88 -2.11 -6.10
CA THR A 32 5.04 -2.91 -6.53
C THR A 32 4.76 -4.40 -6.33
N ARG A 33 4.20 -4.74 -5.18
CA ARG A 33 3.85 -6.14 -4.87
C ARG A 33 2.76 -6.66 -5.81
N SER A 34 1.78 -5.82 -6.14
CA SER A 34 0.71 -6.17 -7.08
C SER A 34 1.29 -6.48 -8.46
N LEU A 35 2.23 -5.67 -8.92
CA LEU A 35 2.91 -5.89 -10.19
C LEU A 35 3.72 -7.19 -10.19
N GLN A 36 4.41 -7.49 -9.07
CA GLN A 36 5.15 -8.74 -8.92
C GLN A 36 4.21 -9.95 -8.97
N LEU A 37 3.05 -9.87 -8.34
CA LEU A 37 2.05 -10.94 -8.39
C LEU A 37 1.49 -11.12 -9.80
N GLU A 38 1.28 -10.03 -10.52
CA GLU A 38 0.84 -10.09 -11.91
C GLU A 38 1.86 -10.83 -12.79
N ARG A 39 3.14 -10.48 -12.65
CA ARG A 39 4.22 -11.14 -13.38
C ARG A 39 4.36 -12.61 -13.00
N HIS A 40 4.19 -12.91 -11.71
CA HIS A 40 4.23 -14.29 -11.23
C HIS A 40 3.08 -15.10 -11.81
N CYS A 41 1.88 -14.54 -11.88
CA CYS A 41 0.73 -15.19 -12.50
C CYS A 41 0.99 -15.48 -13.97
N GLU A 42 1.52 -14.52 -14.71
CA GLU A 42 1.87 -14.69 -16.13
C GLU A 42 2.91 -15.79 -16.31
N ALA A 43 3.92 -15.83 -15.45
CA ALA A 43 4.96 -16.86 -15.49
C ALA A 43 4.40 -18.25 -15.21
N LEU A 44 3.48 -18.37 -14.26
CA LEU A 44 2.82 -19.66 -13.97
C LEU A 44 1.99 -20.14 -15.15
N VAL A 45 1.24 -19.26 -15.77
CA VAL A 45 0.44 -19.61 -16.96
C VAL A 45 1.36 -20.05 -18.10
N ALA A 46 2.43 -19.31 -18.35
CA ALA A 46 3.40 -19.63 -19.40
C ALA A 46 4.09 -20.97 -19.15
N ALA A 47 4.32 -21.33 -17.89
CA ALA A 47 4.95 -22.60 -17.51
C ALA A 47 3.98 -23.78 -17.50
N GLY A 48 2.68 -23.55 -17.75
CA GLY A 48 1.68 -24.59 -17.71
C GLY A 48 1.33 -25.07 -16.30
N ALA A 49 1.47 -24.19 -15.31
CA ALA A 49 1.12 -24.51 -13.93
C ALA A 49 -0.37 -24.87 -13.83
N ASP A 50 -0.73 -25.68 -12.82
CA ASP A 50 -2.11 -26.10 -12.69
C ASP A 50 -3.03 -24.91 -12.31
N ALA A 51 -4.32 -25.08 -12.61
CA ALA A 51 -5.30 -24.01 -12.43
C ALA A 51 -5.43 -23.57 -10.96
N GLU A 52 -5.18 -24.45 -10.01
CA GLU A 52 -5.26 -24.14 -8.59
C GLU A 52 -4.17 -23.17 -8.16
N GLN A 53 -2.94 -23.38 -8.64
CA GLN A 53 -1.82 -22.48 -8.38
C GLN A 53 -2.08 -21.09 -8.95
N VAL A 54 -2.58 -21.03 -10.18
CA VAL A 54 -2.92 -19.78 -10.85
C VAL A 54 -4.02 -19.04 -10.06
N ARG A 55 -5.08 -19.74 -9.67
CA ARG A 55 -6.18 -19.15 -8.90
C ARG A 55 -5.72 -18.62 -7.54
N ALA A 56 -4.79 -19.31 -6.89
CA ALA A 56 -4.25 -18.85 -5.60
C ALA A 56 -3.55 -17.50 -5.75
N VAL A 57 -2.75 -17.32 -6.79
CA VAL A 57 -2.07 -16.05 -7.08
C VAL A 57 -3.08 -14.97 -7.44
N MET A 58 -4.09 -15.30 -8.23
CA MET A 58 -5.15 -14.36 -8.59
C MET A 58 -5.93 -13.87 -7.36
N ARG A 59 -6.23 -14.76 -6.41
CA ARG A 59 -6.88 -14.38 -5.16
C ARG A 59 -6.02 -13.45 -4.33
N ALA A 60 -4.72 -13.73 -4.25
CA ALA A 60 -3.78 -12.86 -3.54
C ALA A 60 -3.74 -11.47 -4.16
N ARG A 61 -3.74 -11.40 -5.48
CA ARG A 61 -3.75 -10.14 -6.23
C ARG A 61 -5.04 -9.36 -6.00
N GLN A 62 -6.18 -10.03 -5.99
CA GLN A 62 -7.47 -9.40 -5.70
C GLN A 62 -7.54 -8.84 -4.28
N ALA A 63 -7.05 -9.60 -3.30
CA ALA A 63 -6.99 -9.15 -1.92
C ALA A 63 -6.13 -7.89 -1.79
N LEU A 64 -4.99 -7.87 -2.48
CA LEU A 64 -4.08 -6.74 -2.50
C LEU A 64 -4.72 -5.51 -3.16
N SER A 65 -5.48 -5.70 -4.25
CA SER A 65 -6.20 -4.62 -4.91
C SER A 65 -7.22 -3.96 -3.98
N ARG A 66 -7.94 -4.76 -3.20
CA ARG A 66 -8.91 -4.24 -2.22
C ARG A 66 -8.22 -3.44 -1.13
N GLU A 67 -7.08 -3.94 -0.67
CA GLU A 67 -6.28 -3.25 0.34
C GLU A 67 -5.79 -1.90 -0.18
N LEU A 68 -5.31 -1.87 -1.43
CA LEU A 68 -4.89 -0.64 -2.10
C LEU A 68 -6.03 0.36 -2.24
N GLU A 69 -7.20 -0.08 -2.67
CA GLU A 69 -8.37 0.79 -2.79
C GLU A 69 -8.77 1.39 -1.45
N GLY A 70 -8.80 0.57 -0.41
CA GLY A 70 -9.12 1.03 0.94
C GLY A 70 -8.12 2.05 1.45
N LEU A 71 -6.84 1.81 1.23
CA LEU A 71 -5.79 2.72 1.67
C LEU A 71 -5.83 4.04 0.91
N ARG A 72 -6.00 3.99 -0.41
CA ARG A 72 -6.12 5.21 -1.23
C ARG A 72 -7.33 6.04 -0.81
N ASP A 73 -8.45 5.40 -0.55
CA ASP A 73 -9.66 6.07 -0.08
C ASP A 73 -9.43 6.73 1.28
N HIS A 74 -8.77 6.03 2.19
CA HIS A 74 -8.42 6.55 3.50
C HIS A 74 -7.51 7.79 3.40
N LEU A 75 -6.47 7.71 2.57
CA LEU A 75 -5.55 8.82 2.35
C LEU A 75 -6.24 10.03 1.72
N ASP A 76 -7.14 9.77 0.79
CA ASP A 76 -7.91 10.83 0.15
C ASP A 76 -8.79 11.56 1.17
N LYS A 77 -9.44 10.83 2.07
CA LYS A 77 -10.23 11.41 3.15
C LYS A 77 -9.37 12.22 4.11
N MET A 78 -8.18 11.73 4.43
CA MET A 78 -7.23 12.48 5.27
C MET A 78 -6.81 13.79 4.62
N ARG A 79 -6.54 13.77 3.33
CA ARG A 79 -6.19 14.99 2.59
C ARG A 79 -7.32 16.00 2.57
N ARG A 80 -8.56 15.55 2.37
CA ARG A 80 -9.73 16.42 2.39
C ARG A 80 -9.95 17.03 3.76
N ALA A 81 -9.75 16.24 4.81
CA ALA A 81 -9.92 16.72 6.18
C ALA A 81 -8.87 17.77 6.56
N SER A 82 -7.73 17.80 5.88
CA SER A 82 -6.65 18.74 6.17
C SER A 82 -6.82 20.12 5.51
N ARG A 83 -7.83 20.30 4.68
CA ARG A 83 -8.09 21.56 3.97
C ARG A 83 -8.88 22.60 4.80
#